data_14be09cc7e6386f0493dbcf74e3d3ed7
#
_entry.id   14be09cc7e6386f0493dbcf74e3d3ed7
#
_cell.length_a   1.000
_cell.length_b   1.000
_cell.length_c   1.000
_cell.angle_alpha   90.00
_cell.angle_beta   90.00
_cell.angle_gamma   90.00
#
_symmetry.space_group_name_H-M   'P 1'
#
loop_
_entity.id
_entity.type
_entity.pdbx_description
1 polymer ?
#
loop_
_entity_poly.entity_id
_entity_poly.type
_entity_poly.pdbx_seq_one_letter_code
_entity_poly.pdbx_strand_id
1 'polypeptide(L)'
;IKKEYINDFNYARSFINDRINITNYGPYRIKKDLFDKGISEEIISEVFEDIDNEIFNNKLSNLINKYFKLNNKKASAILKVKALNYFINLGYSKEQIISELDKVVLNPNIDYLKKEYNKLYSKYSKKYKEEYLENFIRNKLYQKGFSIDDLDKIKKD
;
A
#
# COMPACT_ATOMS: atom_id res chain seq x y z
N ILE A 1 31.68 28.90 -5.39
CA ILE A 1 31.19 27.68 -6.08
C ILE A 1 31.41 26.45 -5.20
N LYS A 2 32.60 26.18 -4.70
CA LYS A 2 32.88 25.07 -3.76
C LYS A 2 32.11 25.18 -2.43
N LYS A 3 31.90 26.39 -1.92
CA LYS A 3 31.20 26.65 -0.66
C LYS A 3 29.71 26.35 -0.76
N GLU A 4 29.08 26.76 -1.87
CA GLU A 4 27.66 26.48 -2.14
C GLU A 4 27.42 24.99 -2.34
N TYR A 5 28.30 24.30 -3.05
CA TYR A 5 28.23 22.85 -3.26
C TYR A 5 28.33 22.09 -1.95
N ILE A 6 29.30 22.39 -1.09
CA ILE A 6 29.48 21.77 0.22
C ILE A 6 28.27 22.02 1.13
N ASN A 7 27.75 23.27 1.12
CA ASN A 7 26.58 23.62 1.90
C ASN A 7 25.32 22.88 1.42
N ASP A 8 25.10 22.79 0.12
CA ASP A 8 23.99 22.08 -0.47
C ASP A 8 24.10 20.59 -0.22
N PHE A 9 25.29 20.01 -0.31
CA PHE A 9 25.53 18.61 0.01
C PHE A 9 25.22 18.30 1.47
N ASN A 10 25.71 19.10 2.41
CA ASN A 10 25.45 18.93 3.83
C ASN A 10 23.97 19.15 4.16
N TYR A 11 23.35 20.14 3.54
CA TYR A 11 21.91 20.37 3.67
C TYR A 11 21.09 19.18 3.19
N ALA A 12 21.39 18.67 1.99
CA ALA A 12 20.69 17.52 1.42
C ALA A 12 20.85 16.29 2.32
N ARG A 13 22.04 16.02 2.83
CA ARG A 13 22.31 14.89 3.72
C ARG A 13 21.51 15.00 5.03
N SER A 14 21.50 16.16 5.66
CA SER A 14 20.70 16.38 6.87
C SER A 14 19.20 16.28 6.59
N PHE A 15 18.74 16.83 5.49
CA PHE A 15 17.34 16.73 5.07
C PHE A 15 16.89 15.29 4.87
N ILE A 16 17.68 14.48 4.18
CA ILE A 16 17.38 13.08 3.94
C ILE A 16 17.30 12.31 5.25
N ASN A 17 18.28 12.48 6.14
CA ASN A 17 18.30 11.83 7.45
C ASN A 17 17.07 12.20 8.27
N ASP A 18 16.69 13.46 8.29
CA ASP A 18 15.50 13.92 8.99
C ASP A 18 14.22 13.28 8.41
N ARG A 19 14.10 13.22 7.09
CA ARG A 19 12.93 12.60 6.43
C ARG A 19 12.85 11.11 6.69
N ILE A 20 13.96 10.41 6.67
CA ILE A 20 14.01 8.98 7.02
C ILE A 20 13.53 8.74 8.46
N ASN A 21 13.95 9.57 9.40
CA ASN A 21 13.66 9.40 10.81
C ASN A 21 12.26 9.88 11.23
N ILE A 22 11.76 10.94 10.61
CA ILE A 22 10.54 11.63 11.05
C ILE A 22 9.33 11.26 10.19
N THR A 23 9.53 10.90 8.92
CA THR A 23 8.45 10.64 7.97
C THR A 23 8.43 9.20 7.48
N ASN A 24 7.35 8.82 6.79
CA ASN A 24 7.24 7.55 6.07
C ASN A 24 7.55 7.68 4.57
N TYR A 25 8.14 8.80 4.17
CA TYR A 25 8.44 9.05 2.76
C TYR A 25 9.49 8.11 2.21
N GLY A 26 9.26 7.66 0.97
CA GLY A 26 10.22 6.90 0.19
C GLY A 26 11.24 7.78 -0.53
N PRO A 27 12.25 7.16 -1.16
CA PRO A 27 13.36 7.89 -1.77
C PRO A 27 12.93 8.85 -2.89
N TYR A 28 11.95 8.47 -3.71
CA TYR A 28 11.48 9.34 -4.81
C TYR A 28 10.86 10.64 -4.31
N ARG A 29 10.09 10.59 -3.23
CA ARG A 29 9.50 11.78 -2.63
C ARG A 29 10.55 12.69 -2.02
N ILE A 30 11.52 12.12 -1.32
CA ILE A 30 12.60 12.86 -0.70
C ILE A 30 13.46 13.54 -1.77
N LYS A 31 13.79 12.83 -2.85
CA LYS A 31 14.51 13.41 -4.01
C LYS A 31 13.75 14.56 -4.64
N LYS A 32 12.46 14.40 -4.85
CA LYS A 32 11.60 15.45 -5.40
C LYS A 32 11.56 16.68 -4.50
N ASP A 33 11.39 16.48 -3.20
CA ASP A 33 11.34 17.57 -2.22
C ASP A 33 12.67 18.36 -2.21
N LEU A 34 13.81 17.69 -2.32
CA LEU A 34 15.12 18.34 -2.44
C LEU A 34 15.26 19.12 -3.74
N PHE A 35 14.84 18.54 -4.86
CA PHE A 35 14.85 19.22 -6.15
C PHE A 35 13.99 20.49 -6.14
N ASP A 36 12.81 20.41 -5.55
CA ASP A 36 11.90 21.56 -5.41
C ASP A 36 12.48 22.67 -4.52
N LYS A 37 13.41 22.33 -3.64
CA LYS A 37 14.17 23.29 -2.81
C LYS A 37 15.41 23.87 -3.50
N GLY A 38 15.64 23.52 -4.76
CA GLY A 38 16.74 24.05 -5.55
C GLY A 38 18.05 23.28 -5.45
N ILE A 39 18.07 22.09 -4.85
CA ILE A 39 19.25 21.24 -4.82
C ILE A 39 19.41 20.56 -6.20
N SER A 40 20.63 20.57 -6.76
CA SER A 40 20.91 19.97 -8.06
C SER A 40 20.74 18.45 -8.05
N GLU A 41 20.37 17.89 -9.20
CA GLU A 41 20.25 16.43 -9.36
C GLU A 41 21.57 15.70 -9.08
N GLU A 42 22.71 16.31 -9.42
CA GLU A 42 24.05 15.76 -9.15
C GLU A 42 24.28 15.57 -7.65
N ILE A 43 24.01 16.59 -6.86
CA ILE A 43 24.15 16.53 -5.39
C ILE A 43 23.20 15.52 -4.79
N ILE A 44 21.93 15.51 -5.24
CA ILE A 44 20.93 14.55 -4.77
C ILE A 44 21.40 13.12 -5.04
N SER A 45 21.90 12.84 -6.25
CA SER A 45 22.41 11.51 -6.62
C SER A 45 23.61 11.10 -5.77
N GLU A 46 24.58 11.98 -5.57
CA GLU A 46 25.75 11.71 -4.74
C GLU A 46 25.38 11.39 -3.28
N VAL A 47 24.48 12.16 -2.70
CA VAL A 47 24.05 11.91 -1.31
C VAL A 47 23.30 10.59 -1.19
N PHE A 48 22.46 10.25 -2.16
CA PHE A 48 21.75 8.98 -2.17
C PHE A 48 22.65 7.77 -2.41
N GLU A 49 23.77 7.90 -3.12
CA GLU A 49 24.76 6.83 -3.25
C GLU A 49 25.37 6.42 -1.90
N ASP A 50 25.51 7.34 -0.98
CA ASP A 50 26.03 7.09 0.38
C ASP A 50 24.99 6.45 1.33
N ILE A 51 23.73 6.37 0.91
CA ILE A 51 22.65 5.84 1.75
C ILE A 51 22.44 4.35 1.41
N ASP A 52 22.44 3.52 2.45
CA ASP A 52 22.12 2.11 2.28
C ASP A 52 20.65 1.93 1.87
N ASN A 53 20.43 1.35 0.71
CA ASN A 53 19.10 1.05 0.18
C ASN A 53 18.28 0.14 1.10
N GLU A 54 18.92 -0.67 1.92
CA GLU A 54 18.25 -1.53 2.90
C GLU A 54 17.42 -0.74 3.91
N ILE A 55 17.80 0.49 4.22
CA ILE A 55 17.04 1.37 5.11
C ILE A 55 15.62 1.58 4.57
N PHE A 56 15.49 1.90 3.29
CA PHE A 56 14.20 2.10 2.66
C PHE A 56 13.43 0.80 2.44
N ASN A 57 14.13 -0.28 2.10
CA ASN A 57 13.52 -1.61 1.93
C ASN A 57 12.90 -2.11 3.24
N ASN A 58 13.64 -2.03 4.33
CA ASN A 58 13.16 -2.43 5.67
C ASN A 58 12.01 -1.55 6.12
N LYS A 59 12.09 -0.26 5.87
CA LYS A 59 11.02 0.67 6.21
C LYS A 59 9.75 0.36 5.44
N LEU A 60 9.84 0.12 4.14
CA LEU A 60 8.70 -0.24 3.29
C LEU A 60 8.04 -1.55 3.77
N SER A 61 8.84 -2.57 4.04
CA SER A 61 8.35 -3.87 4.55
C SER A 61 7.57 -3.70 5.85
N ASN A 62 8.11 -2.95 6.81
CA ASN A 62 7.45 -2.68 8.08
C ASN A 62 6.15 -1.87 7.90
N LEU A 63 6.15 -0.88 7.02
CA LEU A 63 4.97 -0.05 6.74
C LEU A 63 3.87 -0.86 6.05
N ILE A 64 4.20 -1.74 5.12
CA ILE A 64 3.26 -2.64 4.46
C ILE A 64 2.62 -3.59 5.47
N ASN A 65 3.41 -4.23 6.33
CA ASN A 65 2.90 -5.11 7.36
C ASN A 65 1.94 -4.39 8.33
N LYS A 66 2.29 -3.18 8.73
CA LYS A 66 1.43 -2.33 9.56
C LYS A 66 0.13 -1.94 8.85
N TYR A 67 0.23 -1.59 7.57
CA TYR A 67 -0.93 -1.21 6.75
C TYR A 67 -1.96 -2.34 6.68
N PHE A 68 -1.52 -3.57 6.44
CA PHE A 68 -2.44 -4.73 6.37
C PHE A 68 -3.00 -5.12 7.74
N LYS A 69 -2.23 -5.00 8.80
CA LYS A 69 -2.76 -5.20 10.18
C LYS A 69 -3.91 -4.25 10.51
N LEU A 70 -3.78 -2.98 10.13
CA LEU A 70 -4.80 -1.95 10.41
C LEU A 70 -6.03 -2.05 9.52
N ASN A 71 -5.92 -2.68 8.35
CA ASN A 71 -6.98 -2.76 7.34
C ASN A 71 -7.51 -4.18 7.11
N ASN A 72 -7.44 -5.05 8.09
CA ASN A 72 -7.80 -6.48 7.97
C ASN A 72 -9.27 -6.77 7.64
N LYS A 73 -10.14 -5.76 7.68
CA LYS A 73 -11.58 -5.89 7.40
C LYS A 73 -11.94 -5.70 5.93
N LYS A 74 -11.00 -5.27 5.09
CA LYS A 74 -11.26 -5.02 3.67
C LYS A 74 -10.95 -6.25 2.83
N ALA A 75 -11.60 -6.35 1.67
CA ALA A 75 -11.30 -7.40 0.70
C ALA A 75 -9.85 -7.31 0.21
N SER A 76 -9.18 -8.44 0.13
CA SER A 76 -7.75 -8.54 -0.14
C SER A 76 -7.31 -7.90 -1.47
N ALA A 77 -8.07 -8.10 -2.54
CA ALA A 77 -7.74 -7.55 -3.86
C ALA A 77 -7.81 -6.02 -3.88
N ILE A 78 -8.87 -5.43 -3.32
CA ILE A 78 -8.99 -3.96 -3.21
C ILE A 78 -7.90 -3.41 -2.28
N LEU A 79 -7.61 -4.11 -1.20
CA LEU A 79 -6.61 -3.65 -0.24
C LEU A 79 -5.21 -3.58 -0.86
N LYS A 80 -4.84 -4.57 -1.67
CA LYS A 80 -3.55 -4.54 -2.40
C LYS A 80 -3.45 -3.38 -3.38
N VAL A 81 -4.51 -3.10 -4.14
CA VAL A 81 -4.55 -1.95 -5.07
C VAL A 81 -4.44 -0.62 -4.32
N LYS A 82 -5.16 -0.48 -3.22
CA LYS A 82 -5.09 0.73 -2.38
C LYS A 82 -3.71 0.90 -1.74
N ALA A 83 -3.10 -0.18 -1.27
CA ALA A 83 -1.76 -0.17 -0.72
C ALA A 83 -0.73 0.25 -1.78
N LEU A 84 -0.81 -0.30 -2.98
CA LEU A 84 0.09 0.07 -4.08
C LEU A 84 0.05 1.58 -4.34
N ASN A 85 -1.14 2.15 -4.52
CA ASN A 85 -1.30 3.58 -4.76
C ASN A 85 -0.83 4.43 -3.57
N TYR A 86 -1.12 4.01 -2.35
CA TYR A 86 -0.70 4.70 -1.15
C TYR A 86 0.84 4.79 -1.04
N PHE A 87 1.54 3.67 -1.25
CA PHE A 87 3.00 3.64 -1.14
C PHE A 87 3.72 4.29 -2.32
N ILE A 88 3.13 4.27 -3.54
CA ILE A 88 3.61 5.07 -4.66
C ILE A 88 3.57 6.57 -4.30
N ASN A 89 2.47 7.03 -3.72
CA ASN A 89 2.33 8.44 -3.30
C ASN A 89 3.30 8.82 -2.16
N LEU A 90 3.69 7.88 -1.32
CA LEU A 90 4.74 8.09 -0.32
C LEU A 90 6.15 8.17 -0.93
N GLY A 91 6.32 7.78 -2.19
CA GLY A 91 7.60 7.90 -2.90
C GLY A 91 8.43 6.62 -3.00
N TYR A 92 7.82 5.45 -2.85
CA TYR A 92 8.48 4.16 -3.10
C TYR A 92 8.28 3.70 -4.55
N SER A 93 9.21 2.89 -5.07
CA SER A 93 9.08 2.37 -6.43
C SER A 93 7.98 1.33 -6.54
N LYS A 94 7.28 1.33 -7.68
CA LYS A 94 6.21 0.37 -7.96
C LYS A 94 6.70 -1.07 -7.87
N GLU A 95 7.89 -1.36 -8.40
CA GLU A 95 8.51 -2.68 -8.40
C GLU A 95 8.78 -3.19 -6.99
N GLN A 96 9.33 -2.34 -6.13
CA GLN A 96 9.60 -2.69 -4.72
C GLN A 96 8.29 -2.93 -3.95
N ILE A 97 7.29 -2.08 -4.17
CA ILE A 97 5.98 -2.24 -3.52
C ILE A 97 5.34 -3.57 -3.93
N ILE A 98 5.32 -3.89 -5.21
CA ILE A 98 4.75 -5.14 -5.72
C ILE A 98 5.49 -6.34 -5.12
N SER A 99 6.82 -6.31 -5.09
CA SER A 99 7.64 -7.37 -4.48
C SER A 99 7.28 -7.60 -3.00
N GLU A 100 7.08 -6.54 -2.24
CA GLU A 100 6.68 -6.65 -0.83
C GLU A 100 5.22 -7.09 -0.67
N LEU A 101 4.31 -6.62 -1.53
CA LEU A 101 2.91 -7.04 -1.52
C LEU A 101 2.73 -8.53 -1.84
N ASP A 102 3.57 -9.08 -2.71
CA ASP A 102 3.55 -10.51 -3.05
C ASP A 102 3.93 -11.41 -1.87
N LYS A 103 4.71 -10.90 -0.94
CA LYS A 103 5.08 -11.61 0.31
C LYS A 103 3.95 -11.60 1.35
N VAL A 104 2.98 -10.71 1.22
CA VAL A 104 1.88 -10.59 2.18
C VAL A 104 0.85 -11.68 1.93
N VAL A 105 0.73 -12.59 2.87
CA VAL A 105 -0.33 -13.60 2.89
C VAL A 105 -1.57 -12.97 3.51
N LEU A 106 -2.57 -12.74 2.68
CA LEU A 106 -3.87 -12.23 3.14
C LEU A 106 -4.80 -13.41 3.38
N ASN A 107 -5.09 -13.67 4.63
CA ASN A 107 -6.21 -14.52 4.97
C ASN A 107 -7.49 -13.68 4.90
N PRO A 108 -8.49 -14.09 4.09
CA PRO A 108 -9.76 -13.39 4.06
C PRO A 108 -10.35 -13.38 5.47
N ASN A 109 -10.83 -12.22 5.91
CA ASN A 109 -11.60 -12.15 7.13
C ASN A 109 -12.97 -12.76 6.86
N ILE A 110 -13.08 -14.05 7.10
CA ILE A 110 -14.31 -14.85 6.82
C ILE A 110 -15.49 -14.29 7.61
N ASP A 111 -15.27 -13.86 8.84
CA ASP A 111 -16.33 -13.28 9.67
C ASP A 111 -16.87 -11.97 9.07
N TYR A 112 -15.98 -11.13 8.56
CA TYR A 112 -16.40 -9.92 7.86
C TYR A 112 -17.14 -10.24 6.56
N LEU A 113 -16.64 -11.19 5.78
CA LEU A 113 -17.27 -11.63 4.55
C LEU A 113 -18.67 -12.22 4.81
N LYS A 114 -18.82 -13.08 5.82
CA LYS A 114 -20.13 -13.62 6.26
C LYS A 114 -21.08 -12.50 6.68
N LYS A 115 -20.60 -11.52 7.41
CA LYS A 115 -21.39 -10.35 7.81
C LYS A 115 -21.91 -9.55 6.61
N GLU A 116 -21.06 -9.31 5.63
CA GLU A 116 -21.45 -8.60 4.39
C GLU A 116 -22.44 -9.45 3.55
N TYR A 117 -22.21 -10.77 3.46
CA TYR A 117 -23.15 -11.69 2.80
C TYR A 117 -24.54 -11.64 3.46
N ASN A 118 -24.61 -11.79 4.76
CA ASN A 118 -25.88 -11.79 5.50
C ASN A 118 -26.62 -10.45 5.38
N LYS A 119 -25.90 -9.37 5.34
CA LYS A 119 -26.45 -8.03 5.13
C LYS A 119 -27.11 -7.88 3.76
N LEU A 120 -26.45 -8.38 2.71
CA LEU A 120 -27.02 -8.39 1.35
C LEU A 120 -28.19 -9.38 1.23
N TYR A 121 -28.07 -10.55 1.85
CA TYR A 121 -29.15 -11.53 1.89
C TYR A 121 -30.41 -10.94 2.54
N SER A 122 -30.30 -10.35 3.71
CA SER A 122 -31.43 -9.71 4.40
C SER A 122 -32.08 -8.61 3.57
N LYS A 123 -31.26 -7.85 2.81
CA LYS A 123 -31.76 -6.74 2.00
C LYS A 123 -32.51 -7.18 0.75
N TYR A 124 -32.07 -8.28 0.11
CA TYR A 124 -32.55 -8.68 -1.22
C TYR A 124 -33.34 -9.98 -1.26
N SER A 125 -33.39 -10.77 -0.18
CA SER A 125 -34.10 -12.07 -0.12
C SER A 125 -35.60 -11.97 -0.41
N LYS A 126 -36.21 -10.84 -0.11
CA LYS A 126 -37.63 -10.62 -0.43
C LYS A 126 -37.88 -10.22 -1.88
N LYS A 127 -36.82 -9.78 -2.59
CA LYS A 127 -36.92 -9.24 -3.95
C LYS A 127 -36.59 -10.28 -5.04
N TYR A 128 -35.72 -11.20 -4.76
CA TYR A 128 -35.20 -12.15 -5.73
C TYR A 128 -35.37 -13.60 -5.27
N LYS A 129 -35.58 -14.51 -6.24
CA LYS A 129 -35.61 -15.95 -6.00
C LYS A 129 -34.24 -16.50 -5.66
N GLU A 130 -34.19 -17.60 -4.93
CA GLU A 130 -33.01 -18.14 -4.26
C GLU A 130 -31.77 -18.28 -5.17
N GLU A 131 -31.94 -18.91 -6.34
CA GLU A 131 -30.83 -19.10 -7.29
C GLU A 131 -30.29 -17.76 -7.86
N TYR A 132 -31.18 -16.86 -8.24
CA TYR A 132 -30.80 -15.54 -8.73
C TYR A 132 -30.22 -14.68 -7.62
N LEU A 133 -30.76 -14.78 -6.41
CA LEU A 133 -30.29 -14.05 -5.24
C LEU A 133 -28.84 -14.40 -4.90
N GLU A 134 -28.47 -15.67 -4.94
CA GLU A 134 -27.12 -16.13 -4.66
C GLU A 134 -26.10 -15.55 -5.65
N ASN A 135 -26.40 -15.66 -6.95
CA ASN A 135 -25.56 -15.09 -7.99
C ASN A 135 -25.45 -13.54 -7.88
N PHE A 136 -26.56 -12.89 -7.55
CA PHE A 136 -26.59 -11.45 -7.33
C PHE A 136 -25.69 -11.02 -6.18
N ILE A 137 -25.76 -11.71 -5.05
CA ILE A 137 -24.93 -11.43 -3.86
C ILE A 137 -23.44 -11.69 -4.18
N ARG A 138 -23.12 -12.81 -4.83
CA ARG A 138 -21.74 -13.12 -5.26
C ARG A 138 -21.17 -12.01 -6.14
N ASN A 139 -21.92 -11.56 -7.13
CA ASN A 139 -21.51 -10.46 -8.00
C ASN A 139 -21.29 -9.15 -7.23
N LYS A 140 -22.16 -8.85 -6.29
CA LYS A 140 -22.02 -7.66 -5.42
C LYS A 140 -20.76 -7.73 -4.54
N LEU A 141 -20.47 -8.89 -3.97
CA LEU A 141 -19.27 -9.10 -3.16
C LEU A 141 -17.99 -9.09 -4.03
N TYR A 142 -18.05 -9.66 -5.23
CA TYR A 142 -16.95 -9.58 -6.18
C TYR A 142 -16.65 -8.13 -6.57
N GLN A 143 -17.66 -7.32 -6.83
CA GLN A 143 -17.50 -5.87 -7.10
C GLN A 143 -16.90 -5.12 -5.90
N LYS A 144 -17.11 -5.60 -4.68
CA LYS A 144 -16.47 -5.09 -3.46
C LYS A 144 -15.02 -5.55 -3.30
N GLY A 145 -14.52 -6.43 -4.20
CA GLY A 145 -13.15 -6.88 -4.27
C GLY A 145 -12.85 -8.22 -3.59
N PHE A 146 -13.86 -8.98 -3.18
CA PHE A 146 -13.66 -10.35 -2.71
C PHE A 146 -13.36 -11.28 -3.89
N SER A 147 -12.37 -12.17 -3.75
CA SER A 147 -12.04 -13.14 -4.79
C SER A 147 -13.07 -14.27 -4.87
N ILE A 148 -13.10 -14.98 -5.98
CA ILE A 148 -13.95 -16.18 -6.15
C ILE A 148 -13.61 -17.21 -5.07
N ASP A 149 -12.33 -17.41 -4.78
CA ASP A 149 -11.87 -18.32 -3.73
C ASP A 149 -12.38 -17.91 -2.34
N ASP A 150 -12.42 -16.62 -2.03
CA ASP A 150 -13.00 -16.12 -0.79
C ASP A 150 -14.49 -16.42 -0.70
N LEU A 151 -15.22 -16.23 -1.81
CA LEU A 151 -16.66 -16.50 -1.88
C LEU A 151 -17.00 -17.99 -1.77
N ASP A 152 -16.14 -18.85 -2.29
CA ASP A 152 -16.33 -20.31 -2.20
C ASP A 152 -16.13 -20.85 -0.76
N LYS A 153 -15.38 -20.14 0.07
CA LYS A 153 -15.21 -20.48 1.49
C LYS A 153 -16.48 -20.29 2.32
N ILE A 154 -17.38 -19.41 1.90
CA ILE A 154 -18.68 -19.21 2.60
C ILE A 154 -19.67 -20.33 2.31
N LYS A 155 -19.63 -20.91 1.13
CA LYS A 155 -20.57 -21.96 0.69
C LYS A 155 -20.39 -23.30 1.40
N LYS A 156 -19.28 -23.53 2.07
CA LYS A 156 -18.94 -24.81 2.71
C LYS A 156 -19.44 -24.94 4.15
N ASP A 157 -20.07 -23.92 4.69
CA ASP A 157 -20.70 -23.90 6.00
C ASP A 157 -22.23 -23.86 5.87
#